data_4455d1694ff93a1a7c6a88459cc41a6b
#
_entry.id   4455d1694ff93a1a7c6a88459cc41a6b
#
_cell.length_a   1.000
_cell.length_b   1.000
_cell.length_c   1.000
_cell.angle_alpha   90.00
_cell.angle_beta   90.00
_cell.angle_gamma   90.00
#
_symmetry.space_group_name_H-M   'P 1'
#
loop_
_entity.id
_entity.type
_entity.pdbx_description
1 polymer ?
#
loop_
_entity_poly.entity_id
_entity_poly.type
_entity_poly.pdbx_seq_one_letter_code
_entity_poly.pdbx_strand_id
1 'polypeptide(L)'
;EKDEKGNIITADWEAFDLWNPPNFLAGYPNDGNGHIDKVGEKYIYTDIFTDANAKRWFKLANGYYNRGLIDPASFTDSRDEYYDKLSQGRVLGMFIQGWQFMYQTESQLWSEGKDERTYAPLPITFDESIKPHYRDLSLPNLQRGYGITVKCPEEKAIRIIQFMDQMLEEKNQKVLYWGFEGQDYYIDTDGSKTGTKGAAYRTFTQRSNQNDPAWRQQNRALLWAEEAPKLEGRMPSGYTRNMDELPWEYAVNQKQVDLDLWKAYGVNSYAELMDPDPPQNSDWYPMWQCNPSSGWYSDEVVSEEELKAAEAMMGFEDIQRTYLPRLIMCAPKDFEPLWDEYCRKMKPGTRIYNEYMQGQLDERIKKFGSRSGY
;
A
#
# COMPACT_ATOMS: atom_id res chain seq x y z
N GLU A 1 -15.24 3.60 21.74
CA GLU A 1 -15.98 3.98 22.96
C GLU A 1 -17.49 3.99 22.69
N LYS A 2 -18.28 3.74 23.73
CA LYS A 2 -19.74 3.74 23.67
C LYS A 2 -20.31 4.77 24.64
N ASP A 3 -21.43 5.40 24.26
CA ASP A 3 -22.21 6.25 25.16
C ASP A 3 -23.02 5.42 26.18
N GLU A 4 -23.70 6.10 27.10
CA GLU A 4 -24.55 5.46 28.12
C GLU A 4 -25.72 4.64 27.55
N LYS A 5 -26.06 4.84 26.28
CA LYS A 5 -27.10 4.10 25.56
C LYS A 5 -26.55 2.95 24.71
N GLY A 6 -25.22 2.74 24.74
CA GLY A 6 -24.53 1.72 23.96
C GLY A 6 -24.26 2.11 22.51
N ASN A 7 -24.47 3.38 22.09
CA ASN A 7 -24.10 3.83 20.78
C ASN A 7 -22.57 4.06 20.73
N ILE A 8 -21.96 3.74 19.59
CA ILE A 8 -20.55 4.00 19.37
C ILE A 8 -20.31 5.50 19.24
N ILE A 9 -19.43 6.04 20.08
CA ILE A 9 -19.01 7.45 20.03
C ILE A 9 -17.75 7.56 19.17
N THR A 10 -16.79 6.65 19.37
CA THR A 10 -15.55 6.59 18.60
C THR A 10 -15.20 5.16 18.28
N ALA A 11 -14.65 4.93 17.10
CA ALA A 11 -14.14 3.62 16.67
C ALA A 11 -12.62 3.62 16.62
N ASP A 12 -12.02 2.46 16.82
CA ASP A 12 -10.63 2.24 16.47
C ASP A 12 -10.55 1.93 14.96
N TRP A 13 -9.76 2.73 14.24
CA TRP A 13 -9.63 2.61 12.79
C TRP A 13 -8.96 1.33 12.33
N GLU A 14 -8.14 0.76 13.18
CA GLU A 14 -7.30 -0.36 12.78
C GLU A 14 -8.09 -1.65 12.60
N ALA A 15 -9.28 -1.73 13.18
CA ALA A 15 -10.18 -2.87 13.04
C ALA A 15 -11.02 -2.81 11.74
N PHE A 16 -11.11 -1.67 11.08
CA PHE A 16 -11.91 -1.53 9.86
C PHE A 16 -11.34 -0.40 8.99
N ASP A 17 -10.66 -0.76 7.90
CA ASP A 17 -10.15 0.23 6.96
C ASP A 17 -11.32 0.92 6.25
N LEU A 18 -11.57 2.16 6.63
CA LEU A 18 -12.68 2.95 6.11
C LEU A 18 -12.28 3.85 4.93
N TRP A 19 -10.99 4.00 4.67
CA TRP A 19 -10.45 5.02 3.77
C TRP A 19 -10.17 4.53 2.36
N ASN A 20 -9.53 3.38 2.25
CA ASN A 20 -9.07 2.86 0.98
C ASN A 20 -10.19 2.26 0.11
N PRO A 21 -11.25 1.64 0.66
CA PRO A 21 -12.27 0.99 -0.14
C PRO A 21 -12.93 1.87 -1.21
N PRO A 22 -13.28 3.14 -0.97
CA PRO A 22 -13.85 4.00 -2.01
C PRO A 22 -13.00 4.10 -3.27
N ASN A 23 -11.72 4.42 -3.12
CA ASN A 23 -10.80 4.54 -4.25
C ASN A 23 -10.53 3.20 -4.90
N PHE A 24 -10.27 2.18 -4.10
CA PHE A 24 -9.99 0.84 -4.58
C PHE A 24 -11.16 0.29 -5.41
N LEU A 25 -12.39 0.37 -4.91
CA LEU A 25 -13.58 -0.08 -5.62
C LEU A 25 -13.91 0.76 -6.85
N ALA A 26 -13.46 2.01 -6.90
CA ALA A 26 -13.55 2.87 -8.07
C ALA A 26 -12.41 2.66 -9.09
N GLY A 27 -11.50 1.72 -8.81
CA GLY A 27 -10.41 1.36 -9.70
C GLY A 27 -9.18 2.26 -9.62
N TYR A 28 -9.15 3.22 -8.69
CA TYR A 28 -7.97 4.07 -8.48
C TYR A 28 -6.90 3.30 -7.69
N PRO A 29 -5.63 3.61 -7.88
CA PRO A 29 -4.56 3.10 -7.03
C PRO A 29 -4.70 3.65 -5.61
N ASN A 30 -4.06 2.99 -4.66
CA ASN A 30 -4.01 3.44 -3.28
C ASN A 30 -2.90 4.50 -3.14
N ASP A 31 -3.24 5.75 -3.35
CA ASP A 31 -2.30 6.87 -3.33
C ASP A 31 -2.65 7.95 -2.30
N GLY A 32 -3.16 7.53 -1.16
CA GLY A 32 -3.42 8.39 -0.01
C GLY A 32 -4.83 8.98 0.03
N ASN A 33 -4.94 10.25 0.39
CA ASN A 33 -6.20 10.87 0.78
C ASN A 33 -7.03 11.46 -0.37
N GLY A 34 -6.66 11.16 -1.61
CA GLY A 34 -7.37 11.63 -2.78
C GLY A 34 -7.01 10.87 -4.05
N HIS A 35 -7.71 11.19 -5.10
CA HIS A 35 -7.42 10.69 -6.44
C HIS A 35 -7.41 11.84 -7.46
N ILE A 36 -6.88 11.56 -8.63
CA ILE A 36 -6.75 12.54 -9.71
C ILE A 36 -7.61 12.08 -10.89
N ASP A 37 -8.55 12.93 -11.28
CA ASP A 37 -9.39 12.73 -12.46
C ASP A 37 -8.94 13.59 -13.62
N LYS A 38 -8.97 13.05 -14.83
CA LYS A 38 -8.82 13.82 -16.05
C LYS A 38 -10.20 14.27 -16.56
N VAL A 39 -10.44 15.58 -16.51
CA VAL A 39 -11.69 16.18 -17.00
C VAL A 39 -11.37 17.11 -18.17
N GLY A 40 -11.55 16.62 -19.39
CA GLY A 40 -11.07 17.30 -20.61
C GLY A 40 -9.55 17.36 -20.62
N GLU A 41 -9.01 18.59 -20.70
CA GLU A 41 -7.56 18.84 -20.66
C GLU A 41 -7.02 19.12 -19.23
N LYS A 42 -7.87 19.04 -18.21
CA LYS A 42 -7.50 19.35 -16.83
C LYS A 42 -7.43 18.11 -15.98
N TYR A 43 -6.53 18.15 -15.01
CA TYR A 43 -6.44 17.14 -13.94
C TYR A 43 -6.98 17.75 -12.66
N ILE A 44 -7.92 17.07 -12.03
CA ILE A 44 -8.65 17.54 -10.84
C ILE A 44 -8.32 16.59 -9.69
N TYR A 45 -7.86 17.17 -8.59
CA TYR A 45 -7.69 16.45 -7.33
C TYR A 45 -9.02 16.40 -6.57
N THR A 46 -9.40 15.22 -6.10
CA THR A 46 -10.62 14.99 -5.33
C THR A 46 -10.28 14.19 -4.07
N ASP A 47 -10.74 14.65 -2.90
CA ASP A 47 -10.61 13.88 -1.65
C ASP A 47 -11.45 12.60 -1.69
N ILE A 48 -11.00 11.58 -0.94
CA ILE A 48 -11.72 10.29 -0.84
C ILE A 48 -12.79 10.27 0.24
N PHE A 49 -13.01 11.36 0.94
CA PHE A 49 -13.80 11.38 2.17
C PHE A 49 -15.28 11.68 1.94
N THR A 50 -15.56 12.55 0.97
CA THR A 50 -16.91 13.11 0.75
C THR A 50 -17.41 13.00 -0.69
N ASP A 51 -16.65 12.36 -1.56
CA ASP A 51 -16.98 12.19 -2.96
C ASP A 51 -18.12 11.16 -3.20
N ALA A 52 -18.49 10.99 -4.46
CA ALA A 52 -19.52 10.03 -4.85
C ALA A 52 -19.13 8.57 -4.57
N ASN A 53 -17.84 8.23 -4.66
CA ASN A 53 -17.32 6.89 -4.38
C ASN A 53 -17.40 6.58 -2.90
N ALA A 54 -17.05 7.53 -2.04
CA ALA A 54 -17.22 7.40 -0.59
C ALA A 54 -18.68 7.15 -0.23
N LYS A 55 -19.60 7.95 -0.77
CA LYS A 55 -21.03 7.75 -0.55
C LYS A 55 -21.49 6.35 -0.97
N ARG A 56 -21.06 5.91 -2.15
CA ARG A 56 -21.41 4.59 -2.69
C ARG A 56 -20.92 3.47 -1.78
N TRP A 57 -19.67 3.57 -1.30
CA TRP A 57 -19.09 2.61 -0.38
C TRP A 57 -19.83 2.54 0.94
N PHE A 58 -20.03 3.68 1.62
CA PHE A 58 -20.68 3.69 2.93
C PHE A 58 -22.15 3.23 2.84
N LYS A 59 -22.83 3.51 1.76
CA LYS A 59 -24.18 3.01 1.51
C LYS A 59 -24.18 1.49 1.29
N LEU A 60 -23.20 0.96 0.60
CA LEU A 60 -23.00 -0.48 0.41
C LEU A 60 -22.69 -1.17 1.74
N ALA A 61 -21.77 -0.61 2.52
CA ALA A 61 -21.42 -1.10 3.85
C ALA A 61 -22.60 -1.07 4.81
N ASN A 62 -23.43 0.00 4.80
CA ASN A 62 -24.68 0.06 5.53
C ASN A 62 -25.62 -1.09 5.15
N GLY A 63 -25.75 -1.37 3.85
CA GLY A 63 -26.54 -2.50 3.38
C GLY A 63 -26.03 -3.85 3.87
N TYR A 64 -24.71 -4.05 3.90
CA TYR A 64 -24.10 -5.27 4.42
C TYR A 64 -24.26 -5.39 5.93
N TYR A 65 -24.10 -4.32 6.68
CA TYR A 65 -24.32 -4.32 8.13
C TYR A 65 -25.76 -4.69 8.49
N ASN A 66 -26.74 -4.05 7.83
CA ASN A 66 -28.17 -4.34 8.07
C ASN A 66 -28.60 -5.75 7.64
N ARG A 67 -27.78 -6.45 6.85
CA ARG A 67 -27.95 -7.87 6.50
C ARG A 67 -27.18 -8.82 7.43
N GLY A 68 -26.47 -8.30 8.44
CA GLY A 68 -25.68 -9.09 9.37
C GLY A 68 -24.38 -9.67 8.78
N LEU A 69 -23.85 -9.06 7.71
CA LEU A 69 -22.61 -9.50 7.05
C LEU A 69 -21.36 -8.80 7.60
N ILE A 70 -21.52 -7.69 8.30
CA ILE A 70 -20.42 -7.01 9.01
C ILE A 70 -20.56 -7.33 10.50
N ASP A 71 -19.46 -7.73 11.11
CA ASP A 71 -19.41 -7.98 12.55
C ASP A 71 -19.64 -6.65 13.31
N PRO A 72 -20.68 -6.57 14.16
CA PRO A 72 -20.95 -5.36 14.94
C PRO A 72 -19.78 -4.94 15.84
N ALA A 73 -18.93 -5.89 16.24
CA ALA A 73 -17.78 -5.64 17.08
C ALA A 73 -16.63 -4.96 16.29
N SER A 74 -16.65 -4.97 14.95
CA SER A 74 -15.62 -4.33 14.11
C SER A 74 -15.35 -2.86 14.45
N PHE A 75 -16.31 -2.18 15.07
CA PHE A 75 -16.17 -0.77 15.48
C PHE A 75 -15.75 -0.60 16.96
N THR A 76 -15.53 -1.69 17.67
CA THR A 76 -15.18 -1.69 19.11
C THR A 76 -14.03 -2.62 19.44
N ASP A 77 -13.67 -3.51 18.54
CA ASP A 77 -12.51 -4.38 18.69
C ASP A 77 -11.23 -3.56 18.78
N SER A 78 -10.35 -3.96 19.68
CA SER A 78 -8.96 -3.56 19.63
C SER A 78 -8.23 -4.23 18.46
N ARG A 79 -7.04 -3.75 18.12
CA ARG A 79 -6.18 -4.38 17.12
C ARG A 79 -5.93 -5.87 17.43
N ASP A 80 -5.64 -6.19 18.68
CA ASP A 80 -5.37 -7.56 19.10
C ASP A 80 -6.60 -8.46 18.94
N GLU A 81 -7.80 -8.00 19.34
CA GLU A 81 -9.05 -8.74 19.13
C GLU A 81 -9.37 -8.97 17.66
N TYR A 82 -9.06 -7.98 16.81
CA TYR A 82 -9.19 -8.10 15.36
C TYR A 82 -8.24 -9.16 14.80
N TYR A 83 -6.95 -9.13 15.16
CA TYR A 83 -5.98 -10.13 14.73
C TYR A 83 -6.29 -11.53 15.24
N ASP A 84 -6.80 -11.65 16.46
CA ASP A 84 -7.26 -12.93 17.01
C ASP A 84 -8.39 -13.56 16.18
N LYS A 85 -9.36 -12.75 15.73
CA LYS A 85 -10.44 -13.22 14.86
C LYS A 85 -9.92 -13.72 13.51
N LEU A 86 -8.98 -12.99 12.91
CA LEU A 86 -8.33 -13.38 11.65
C LEU A 86 -7.52 -14.67 11.81
N SER A 87 -6.68 -14.75 12.84
CA SER A 87 -5.82 -15.91 13.14
C SER A 87 -6.61 -17.18 13.44
N GLN A 88 -7.83 -17.04 13.97
CA GLN A 88 -8.75 -18.15 14.17
C GLN A 88 -9.48 -18.58 12.88
N GLY A 89 -9.29 -17.84 11.78
CA GLY A 89 -9.99 -18.11 10.51
C GLY A 89 -11.50 -17.87 10.60
N ARG A 90 -11.94 -16.91 11.42
CA ARG A 90 -13.36 -16.58 11.64
C ARG A 90 -13.88 -15.51 10.69
N VAL A 91 -13.00 -14.79 10.01
CA VAL A 91 -13.32 -13.72 9.07
C VAL A 91 -13.22 -14.28 7.66
N LEU A 92 -14.26 -14.15 6.86
CA LEU A 92 -14.30 -14.67 5.48
C LEU A 92 -13.78 -13.67 4.45
N GLY A 93 -13.80 -12.39 4.77
CA GLY A 93 -13.31 -11.32 3.89
C GLY A 93 -13.14 -10.03 4.67
N MET A 94 -12.25 -9.19 4.17
CA MET A 94 -11.92 -7.91 4.78
C MET A 94 -11.41 -6.94 3.71
N PHE A 95 -11.52 -5.65 3.98
CA PHE A 95 -10.83 -4.60 3.24
C PHE A 95 -9.66 -4.11 4.08
N ILE A 96 -8.46 -4.54 3.75
CA ILE A 96 -7.25 -4.17 4.48
C ILE A 96 -6.03 -4.38 3.60
N GLN A 97 -4.95 -3.68 3.88
CA GLN A 97 -3.68 -3.86 3.18
C GLN A 97 -2.95 -5.12 3.69
N GLY A 98 -2.29 -5.84 2.78
CA GLY A 98 -1.64 -7.12 3.10
C GLY A 98 -0.66 -7.03 4.28
N TRP A 99 0.15 -5.96 4.36
CA TRP A 99 1.13 -5.78 5.43
C TRP A 99 0.50 -5.64 6.83
N GLN A 100 -0.79 -5.26 6.92
CA GLN A 100 -1.49 -5.07 8.19
C GLN A 100 -1.95 -6.39 8.83
N PHE A 101 -2.02 -7.49 8.08
CA PHE A 101 -2.48 -8.76 8.63
C PHE A 101 -1.57 -9.97 8.36
N MET A 102 -0.81 -9.98 7.25
CA MET A 102 -0.07 -11.18 6.82
C MET A 102 0.91 -11.70 7.88
N TYR A 103 1.66 -10.81 8.50
CA TYR A 103 2.70 -11.22 9.45
C TYR A 103 2.13 -11.73 10.78
N GLN A 104 1.01 -11.21 11.22
CA GLN A 104 0.41 -11.54 12.51
C GLN A 104 -0.55 -12.74 12.43
N THR A 105 -1.26 -12.87 11.31
CA THR A 105 -2.39 -13.79 11.20
C THR A 105 -2.14 -14.97 10.28
N GLU A 106 -1.65 -14.76 9.07
CA GLU A 106 -1.38 -15.87 8.14
C GLU A 106 -0.26 -16.78 8.62
N SER A 107 0.79 -16.22 9.20
CA SER A 107 1.87 -17.01 9.80
C SER A 107 1.36 -17.96 10.87
N GLN A 108 0.38 -17.56 11.66
CA GLN A 108 -0.24 -18.42 12.65
C GLN A 108 -1.09 -19.52 12.01
N LEU A 109 -1.95 -19.19 11.04
CA LEU A 109 -2.74 -20.16 10.29
C LEU A 109 -1.85 -21.25 9.67
N TRP A 110 -0.74 -20.84 9.07
CA TRP A 110 0.22 -21.76 8.46
C TRP A 110 0.95 -22.63 9.49
N SER A 111 1.34 -22.06 10.64
CA SER A 111 1.99 -22.80 11.71
C SER A 111 1.08 -23.87 12.34
N GLU A 112 -0.23 -23.65 12.27
CA GLU A 112 -1.26 -24.58 12.73
C GLU A 112 -1.72 -25.56 11.62
N GLY A 113 -1.11 -25.52 10.44
CA GLY A 113 -1.48 -26.37 9.30
C GLY A 113 -2.85 -26.06 8.71
N LYS A 114 -3.30 -24.80 8.81
CA LYS A 114 -4.56 -24.28 8.27
C LYS A 114 -4.36 -23.48 7.01
N ASP A 115 -3.49 -23.93 6.12
CA ASP A 115 -3.11 -23.22 4.87
C ASP A 115 -4.34 -22.94 3.99
N GLU A 116 -5.37 -23.80 4.04
CA GLU A 116 -6.63 -23.62 3.30
C GLU A 116 -7.47 -22.42 3.77
N ARG A 117 -7.10 -21.79 4.87
CA ARG A 117 -7.76 -20.60 5.42
C ARG A 117 -6.98 -19.31 5.15
N THR A 118 -6.01 -19.36 4.28
CA THR A 118 -5.26 -18.18 3.87
C THR A 118 -6.16 -17.18 3.15
N TYR A 119 -5.78 -15.92 3.20
CA TYR A 119 -6.52 -14.86 2.51
C TYR A 119 -5.91 -14.59 1.15
N ALA A 120 -6.74 -14.38 0.15
CA ALA A 120 -6.32 -14.05 -1.20
C ALA A 120 -6.82 -12.66 -1.60
N PRO A 121 -6.01 -11.83 -2.27
CA PRO A 121 -6.47 -10.56 -2.79
C PRO A 121 -7.48 -10.80 -3.92
N LEU A 122 -8.56 -10.02 -3.94
CA LEU A 122 -9.58 -10.07 -4.98
C LEU A 122 -9.66 -8.73 -5.71
N PRO A 123 -9.59 -8.71 -7.05
CA PRO A 123 -9.71 -7.49 -7.85
C PRO A 123 -11.18 -7.07 -7.97
N ILE A 124 -11.74 -6.56 -6.88
CA ILE A 124 -13.16 -6.18 -6.79
C ILE A 124 -13.29 -4.70 -7.11
N THR A 125 -14.18 -4.36 -8.03
CA THR A 125 -14.61 -2.99 -8.33
C THR A 125 -16.08 -2.81 -8.01
N PHE A 126 -16.57 -1.55 -7.97
CA PHE A 126 -17.98 -1.28 -7.77
C PHE A 126 -18.90 -1.90 -8.82
N ASP A 127 -18.41 -2.06 -10.03
CA ASP A 127 -19.07 -2.77 -11.13
C ASP A 127 -18.07 -3.17 -12.23
N GLU A 128 -18.47 -4.06 -13.11
CA GLU A 128 -17.64 -4.65 -14.17
C GLU A 128 -17.15 -3.66 -15.23
N SER A 129 -17.71 -2.45 -15.29
CA SER A 129 -17.27 -1.42 -16.24
C SER A 129 -16.04 -0.68 -15.77
N ILE A 130 -15.69 -0.79 -14.49
CA ILE A 130 -14.56 -0.12 -13.88
C ILE A 130 -13.30 -0.97 -14.08
N LYS A 131 -12.30 -0.36 -14.72
CA LYS A 131 -10.99 -0.99 -14.87
C LYS A 131 -10.15 -0.72 -13.61
N PRO A 132 -9.61 -1.76 -12.95
CA PRO A 132 -8.75 -1.57 -11.80
C PRO A 132 -7.36 -1.05 -12.21
N HIS A 133 -6.81 -0.16 -11.40
CA HIS A 133 -5.46 0.37 -11.52
C HIS A 133 -4.76 0.27 -10.17
N TYR A 134 -4.64 -0.95 -9.64
CA TYR A 134 -4.16 -1.19 -8.27
C TYR A 134 -2.65 -1.25 -8.14
N ARG A 135 -1.92 -1.27 -9.26
CA ARG A 135 -0.46 -1.24 -9.20
C ARG A 135 0.03 0.16 -8.92
N ASP A 136 0.63 0.29 -7.77
CA ASP A 136 1.42 1.46 -7.46
C ASP A 136 2.71 1.47 -8.28
N LEU A 137 3.06 2.67 -8.73
CA LEU A 137 4.40 2.90 -9.24
C LEU A 137 5.35 3.09 -8.07
N SER A 138 6.47 2.39 -8.14
CA SER A 138 7.58 2.64 -7.22
C SER A 138 8.19 4.00 -7.54
N LEU A 139 7.64 5.05 -6.92
CA LEU A 139 8.29 6.36 -6.91
C LEU A 139 9.44 6.35 -5.90
N PRO A 140 10.49 7.16 -6.12
CA PRO A 140 11.50 7.36 -5.11
C PRO A 140 10.84 7.76 -3.79
N ASN A 141 11.02 6.94 -2.75
CA ASN A 141 10.45 7.23 -1.45
C ASN A 141 11.26 8.34 -0.76
N LEU A 142 10.80 9.56 -0.89
CA LEU A 142 11.43 10.73 -0.28
C LEU A 142 11.10 10.92 1.20
N GLN A 143 10.21 10.10 1.75
CA GLN A 143 9.84 10.13 3.18
C GLN A 143 10.87 9.44 4.07
N ARG A 144 11.72 8.60 3.48
CA ARG A 144 12.79 7.90 4.20
C ARG A 144 14.11 8.24 3.53
N GLY A 145 15.10 8.54 4.32
CA GLY A 145 16.40 8.89 3.80
C GLY A 145 17.45 9.07 4.88
N TYR A 146 18.65 9.37 4.45
CA TYR A 146 19.77 9.66 5.33
C TYR A 146 19.97 11.17 5.39
N GLY A 147 20.12 11.69 6.59
CA GLY A 147 20.50 13.08 6.81
C GLY A 147 21.97 13.20 7.22
N ILE A 148 22.67 14.15 6.61
CA ILE A 148 24.01 14.57 7.05
C ILE A 148 23.84 15.86 7.85
N THR A 149 24.22 15.86 9.13
CA THR A 149 24.04 17.03 9.98
C THR A 149 24.91 18.20 9.52
N VAL A 150 24.43 19.43 9.70
CA VAL A 150 25.16 20.66 9.36
C VAL A 150 26.50 20.82 10.11
N LYS A 151 26.71 20.05 11.16
CA LYS A 151 27.99 20.01 11.92
C LYS A 151 29.02 19.05 11.31
N CYS A 152 28.65 18.26 10.28
CA CYS A 152 29.57 17.35 9.61
C CYS A 152 30.55 18.17 8.78
N PRO A 153 31.88 17.95 8.91
CA PRO A 153 32.85 18.57 8.03
C PRO A 153 32.59 18.25 6.56
N GLU A 154 32.73 19.23 5.68
CA GLU A 154 32.41 19.09 4.24
C GLU A 154 33.11 17.90 3.59
N GLU A 155 34.41 17.70 3.82
CA GLU A 155 35.15 16.56 3.29
C GLU A 155 34.52 15.21 3.71
N LYS A 156 34.06 15.12 4.96
CA LYS A 156 33.41 13.92 5.46
C LYS A 156 32.02 13.75 4.85
N ALA A 157 31.26 14.84 4.67
CA ALA A 157 29.96 14.82 4.03
C ALA A 157 30.07 14.31 2.58
N ILE A 158 31.04 14.83 1.83
CA ILE A 158 31.33 14.37 0.45
C ILE A 158 31.61 12.87 0.41
N ARG A 159 32.44 12.37 1.32
CA ARG A 159 32.76 10.94 1.39
C ARG A 159 31.54 10.07 1.75
N ILE A 160 30.66 10.57 2.61
CA ILE A 160 29.41 9.87 2.95
C ILE A 160 28.52 9.80 1.70
N ILE A 161 28.34 10.89 0.97
CA ILE A 161 27.53 10.92 -0.26
C ILE A 161 28.13 9.97 -1.31
N GLN A 162 29.44 10.01 -1.52
CA GLN A 162 30.12 9.08 -2.45
C GLN A 162 29.93 7.61 -2.04
N PHE A 163 29.99 7.30 -0.76
CA PHE A 163 29.71 5.95 -0.28
C PHE A 163 28.26 5.53 -0.56
N MET A 164 27.29 6.42 -0.29
CA MET A 164 25.88 6.14 -0.55
C MET A 164 25.62 5.94 -2.05
N ASP A 165 26.22 6.76 -2.90
CA ASP A 165 26.13 6.64 -4.35
C ASP A 165 26.71 5.30 -4.85
N GLN A 166 27.88 4.92 -4.35
CA GLN A 166 28.48 3.61 -4.66
C GLN A 166 27.59 2.44 -4.23
N MET A 167 26.86 2.57 -3.14
CA MET A 167 25.94 1.51 -2.69
C MET A 167 24.78 1.29 -3.67
N LEU A 168 24.42 2.28 -4.48
CA LEU A 168 23.42 2.14 -5.53
C LEU A 168 23.91 1.43 -6.79
N GLU A 169 25.22 1.17 -6.93
CA GLU A 169 25.72 0.35 -8.02
C GLU A 169 25.15 -1.07 -7.94
N GLU A 170 24.70 -1.64 -9.05
CA GLU A 170 24.05 -2.95 -9.11
C GLU A 170 24.84 -4.06 -8.41
N LYS A 171 26.18 -4.08 -8.57
CA LYS A 171 27.02 -5.08 -7.91
C LYS A 171 26.90 -5.03 -6.38
N ASN A 172 26.78 -3.83 -5.81
CA ASN A 172 26.65 -3.64 -4.37
C ASN A 172 25.23 -3.93 -3.91
N GLN A 173 24.21 -3.58 -4.70
CA GLN A 173 22.82 -3.97 -4.46
C GLN A 173 22.68 -5.50 -4.44
N LYS A 174 23.30 -6.22 -5.39
CA LYS A 174 23.29 -7.68 -5.40
C LYS A 174 23.96 -8.25 -4.14
N VAL A 175 25.11 -7.74 -3.73
CA VAL A 175 25.78 -8.21 -2.50
C VAL A 175 24.89 -8.00 -1.27
N LEU A 176 24.21 -6.86 -1.18
CA LEU A 176 23.33 -6.55 -0.04
C LEU A 176 22.09 -7.45 0.03
N TYR A 177 21.45 -7.68 -1.12
CA TYR A 177 20.13 -8.33 -1.17
C TYR A 177 20.19 -9.78 -1.65
N TRP A 178 21.10 -10.12 -2.55
CA TRP A 178 21.25 -11.49 -3.05
C TRP A 178 22.34 -12.26 -2.31
N GLY A 179 23.36 -11.56 -1.78
CA GLY A 179 24.55 -12.15 -1.22
C GLY A 179 25.62 -12.42 -2.27
N PHE A 180 26.39 -13.47 -2.08
CA PHE A 180 27.52 -13.83 -2.94
C PHE A 180 27.18 -14.99 -3.87
N GLU A 181 27.52 -14.83 -5.15
CA GLU A 181 27.38 -15.90 -6.13
C GLU A 181 28.20 -17.12 -5.74
N GLY A 182 27.63 -18.30 -5.91
CA GLY A 182 28.24 -19.58 -5.52
C GLY A 182 28.04 -19.94 -4.05
N GLN A 183 27.65 -18.97 -3.21
CA GLN A 183 27.36 -19.18 -1.79
C GLN A 183 25.85 -19.01 -1.51
N ASP A 184 25.30 -17.88 -1.88
CA ASP A 184 23.93 -17.49 -1.54
C ASP A 184 22.95 -17.65 -2.69
N TYR A 185 23.47 -17.64 -3.92
CA TYR A 185 22.73 -17.92 -5.14
C TYR A 185 23.66 -18.48 -6.22
N TYR A 186 23.07 -19.00 -7.28
CA TYR A 186 23.76 -19.49 -8.47
C TYR A 186 23.21 -18.84 -9.73
N ILE A 187 24.01 -18.91 -10.81
CA ILE A 187 23.56 -18.53 -12.14
C ILE A 187 23.15 -19.78 -12.93
N ASP A 188 21.98 -19.78 -13.49
CA ASP A 188 21.47 -20.84 -14.36
C ASP A 188 22.10 -20.73 -15.75
N THR A 189 23.22 -21.38 -15.95
CA THR A 189 24.03 -21.21 -17.15
C THR A 189 23.40 -21.80 -18.41
N ASP A 190 22.45 -22.71 -18.28
CA ASP A 190 21.78 -23.40 -19.39
C ASP A 190 20.26 -23.18 -19.45
N GLY A 191 19.68 -22.56 -18.43
CA GLY A 191 18.23 -22.32 -18.31
C GLY A 191 17.44 -23.51 -17.77
N SER A 192 18.11 -24.57 -17.30
CA SER A 192 17.45 -25.81 -16.85
C SER A 192 16.73 -25.66 -15.50
N LYS A 193 17.07 -24.64 -14.71
CA LYS A 193 16.53 -24.39 -13.36
C LYS A 193 15.42 -23.36 -13.33
N THR A 194 15.54 -22.33 -14.14
CA THR A 194 14.65 -21.17 -14.12
C THR A 194 13.83 -21.00 -15.40
N GLY A 195 14.15 -21.79 -16.42
CA GLY A 195 13.63 -21.58 -17.78
C GLY A 195 14.34 -20.45 -18.55
N THR A 196 15.28 -19.74 -17.90
CA THR A 196 15.96 -18.58 -18.49
C THR A 196 17.47 -18.67 -18.30
N LYS A 197 18.20 -18.84 -19.39
CA LYS A 197 19.66 -18.87 -19.38
C LYS A 197 20.23 -17.56 -18.84
N GLY A 198 21.16 -17.69 -17.90
CA GLY A 198 21.82 -16.55 -17.24
C GLY A 198 21.04 -15.97 -16.04
N ALA A 199 19.90 -16.54 -15.70
CA ALA A 199 19.11 -16.11 -14.57
C ALA A 199 19.71 -16.54 -13.23
N ALA A 200 19.58 -15.70 -12.21
CA ALA A 200 19.98 -16.05 -10.86
C ALA A 200 18.89 -16.90 -10.18
N TYR A 201 19.29 -17.91 -9.42
CA TYR A 201 18.37 -18.74 -8.64
C TYR A 201 19.01 -19.18 -7.32
N ARG A 202 18.16 -19.63 -6.39
CA ARG A 202 18.57 -20.19 -5.09
C ARG A 202 18.16 -21.67 -5.00
N THR A 203 18.97 -22.45 -4.34
CA THR A 203 18.61 -23.81 -3.91
C THR A 203 17.66 -23.74 -2.70
N PHE A 204 17.00 -24.85 -2.39
CA PHE A 204 16.18 -24.97 -1.19
C PHE A 204 16.94 -24.56 0.08
N THR A 205 18.18 -25.04 0.25
CA THR A 205 19.02 -24.71 1.42
C THR A 205 19.32 -23.22 1.50
N GLN A 206 19.62 -22.57 0.38
CA GLN A 206 19.90 -21.13 0.34
C GLN A 206 18.64 -20.31 0.69
N ARG A 207 17.47 -20.68 0.18
CA ARG A 207 16.19 -20.05 0.57
C ARG A 207 15.90 -20.25 2.05
N SER A 208 16.05 -21.48 2.56
CA SER A 208 15.83 -21.79 3.97
C SER A 208 16.73 -20.96 4.88
N ASN A 209 18.01 -20.84 4.54
CA ASN A 209 18.97 -20.01 5.27
C ASN A 209 18.58 -18.53 5.27
N GLN A 210 18.16 -18.00 4.11
CA GLN A 210 17.73 -16.60 4.00
C GLN A 210 16.45 -16.30 4.81
N ASN A 211 15.60 -17.30 5.00
CA ASN A 211 14.37 -17.18 5.77
C ASN A 211 14.55 -17.49 7.27
N ASP A 212 15.71 -17.98 7.68
CA ASP A 212 16.04 -18.26 9.09
C ASP A 212 16.63 -17.01 9.77
N PRO A 213 15.91 -16.36 10.72
CA PRO A 213 16.39 -15.17 11.42
C PRO A 213 17.72 -15.41 12.17
N ALA A 214 17.92 -16.59 12.74
CA ALA A 214 19.13 -16.91 13.47
C ALA A 214 20.34 -17.04 12.53
N TRP A 215 20.16 -17.71 11.38
CA TRP A 215 21.18 -17.78 10.36
C TRP A 215 21.51 -16.40 9.79
N ARG A 216 20.50 -15.60 9.49
CA ARG A 216 20.66 -14.22 9.01
C ARG A 216 21.42 -13.36 9.99
N GLN A 217 21.10 -13.42 11.27
CA GLN A 217 21.79 -12.67 12.32
C GLN A 217 23.29 -13.02 12.40
N GLN A 218 23.65 -14.28 12.20
CA GLN A 218 25.04 -14.72 12.25
C GLN A 218 25.82 -14.41 10.96
N ASN A 219 25.16 -14.38 9.81
CA ASN A 219 25.82 -14.39 8.52
C ASN A 219 25.58 -13.12 7.69
N ARG A 220 24.75 -12.21 8.17
CA ARG A 220 24.38 -10.98 7.45
C ARG A 220 24.42 -9.76 8.36
N ALA A 221 24.79 -8.63 7.80
CA ALA A 221 24.70 -7.31 8.45
C ALA A 221 23.29 -6.74 8.27
N LEU A 222 22.27 -7.42 8.80
CA LEU A 222 20.87 -7.20 8.49
C LEU A 222 20.36 -5.78 8.74
N LEU A 223 20.69 -5.22 9.91
CA LEU A 223 20.21 -3.87 10.26
C LEU A 223 20.69 -2.85 9.24
N TRP A 224 21.91 -3.01 8.74
CA TRP A 224 22.43 -2.10 7.76
C TRP A 224 21.86 -2.32 6.36
N ALA A 225 21.58 -3.55 5.97
CA ALA A 225 20.98 -3.87 4.67
C ALA A 225 19.55 -3.30 4.54
N GLU A 226 18.79 -3.30 5.62
CA GLU A 226 17.45 -2.70 5.63
C GLU A 226 17.47 -1.17 5.48
N GLU A 227 18.50 -0.53 6.03
CA GLU A 227 18.66 0.93 6.01
C GLU A 227 19.59 1.42 4.87
N ALA A 228 20.26 0.53 4.14
CA ALA A 228 21.13 0.91 3.05
C ALA A 228 20.37 1.60 1.90
N PRO A 229 21.03 2.49 1.13
CA PRO A 229 20.44 3.04 -0.09
C PRO A 229 19.97 1.93 -1.02
N LYS A 230 18.77 2.08 -1.56
CA LYS A 230 18.08 1.04 -2.35
C LYS A 230 17.76 1.54 -3.73
N LEU A 231 18.03 0.74 -4.75
CA LEU A 231 17.44 0.92 -6.07
C LEU A 231 15.99 0.44 -6.01
N GLU A 232 15.06 1.32 -6.26
CA GLU A 232 13.66 0.95 -6.42
C GLU A 232 13.42 0.47 -7.87
N GLY A 233 12.45 -0.45 -8.00
CA GLY A 233 12.14 -1.04 -9.29
C GLY A 233 13.21 -2.04 -9.77
N ARG A 234 13.65 -1.89 -11.03
CA ARG A 234 14.60 -2.82 -11.65
C ARG A 234 16.00 -2.26 -11.71
N MET A 235 16.96 -3.12 -11.42
CA MET A 235 18.38 -2.84 -11.65
C MET A 235 18.69 -2.74 -13.15
N PRO A 236 19.84 -2.16 -13.56
CA PRO A 236 20.27 -2.10 -14.97
C PRO A 236 20.23 -3.44 -15.71
N SER A 237 20.46 -4.55 -15.02
CA SER A 237 20.34 -5.90 -15.59
C SER A 237 18.89 -6.33 -15.89
N GLY A 238 17.90 -5.54 -15.49
CA GLY A 238 16.48 -5.86 -15.62
C GLY A 238 15.89 -6.67 -14.47
N TYR A 239 16.70 -7.11 -13.52
CA TYR A 239 16.24 -7.83 -12.32
C TYR A 239 15.85 -6.88 -11.19
N THR A 240 14.97 -7.33 -10.30
CA THR A 240 14.69 -6.64 -9.05
C THR A 240 15.83 -6.83 -8.05
N ARG A 241 15.96 -5.92 -7.07
CA ARG A 241 16.94 -6.11 -5.98
C ARG A 241 16.56 -7.27 -5.06
N ASN A 242 15.27 -7.57 -4.94
CA ASN A 242 14.78 -8.66 -4.11
C ASN A 242 14.66 -9.94 -4.96
N MET A 243 15.44 -10.97 -4.66
CA MET A 243 15.37 -12.25 -5.38
C MET A 243 14.01 -12.93 -5.23
N ASP A 244 13.29 -12.74 -4.13
CA ASP A 244 11.98 -13.34 -3.92
C ASP A 244 10.92 -12.83 -4.91
N GLU A 245 11.16 -11.70 -5.54
CA GLU A 245 10.31 -11.13 -6.60
C GLU A 245 10.65 -11.63 -8.01
N LEU A 246 11.72 -12.40 -8.17
CA LEU A 246 12.01 -13.04 -9.45
C LEU A 246 10.93 -14.08 -9.74
N PRO A 247 10.39 -14.18 -10.96
CA PRO A 247 9.22 -15.02 -11.23
C PRO A 247 9.37 -16.48 -10.77
N TRP A 248 10.54 -17.08 -10.98
CA TRP A 248 10.82 -18.45 -10.57
C TRP A 248 11.07 -18.60 -9.07
N GLU A 249 11.59 -17.58 -8.38
CA GLU A 249 11.77 -17.58 -6.92
C GLU A 249 10.43 -17.27 -6.23
N TYR A 250 9.65 -16.35 -6.79
CA TYR A 250 8.35 -15.98 -6.26
C TYR A 250 7.40 -17.19 -6.22
N ALA A 251 7.28 -17.92 -7.32
CA ALA A 251 6.43 -19.11 -7.39
C ALA A 251 6.83 -20.21 -6.40
N VAL A 252 8.14 -20.43 -6.19
CA VAL A 252 8.63 -21.46 -5.26
C VAL A 252 8.36 -21.13 -3.78
N ASN A 253 8.22 -19.86 -3.46
CA ASN A 253 7.95 -19.39 -2.11
C ASN A 253 6.45 -19.34 -1.76
N GLN A 254 5.57 -19.57 -2.73
CA GLN A 254 4.12 -19.56 -2.49
C GLN A 254 3.63 -20.86 -1.86
N LYS A 255 2.53 -20.79 -1.15
CA LYS A 255 1.81 -21.96 -0.67
C LYS A 255 1.06 -22.63 -1.81
N GLN A 256 0.76 -23.91 -1.67
CA GLN A 256 0.03 -24.65 -2.70
C GLN A 256 -1.36 -24.05 -2.97
N VAL A 257 -2.00 -23.52 -1.93
CA VAL A 257 -3.31 -22.84 -2.07
C VAL A 257 -3.22 -21.60 -2.96
N ASP A 258 -2.14 -20.83 -2.88
CA ASP A 258 -1.92 -19.67 -3.74
C ASP A 258 -1.69 -20.08 -5.20
N LEU A 259 -0.88 -21.12 -5.41
CA LEU A 259 -0.62 -21.66 -6.75
C LEU A 259 -1.90 -22.22 -7.40
N ASP A 260 -2.74 -22.89 -6.62
CA ASP A 260 -4.02 -23.40 -7.08
C ASP A 260 -4.99 -22.27 -7.45
N LEU A 261 -4.99 -21.18 -6.68
CA LEU A 261 -5.76 -19.98 -6.98
C LEU A 261 -5.27 -19.32 -8.29
N TRP A 262 -3.97 -19.10 -8.43
CA TRP A 262 -3.40 -18.53 -9.65
C TRP A 262 -3.75 -19.36 -10.89
N LYS A 263 -3.65 -20.67 -10.77
CA LYS A 263 -4.05 -21.59 -11.84
C LYS A 263 -5.54 -21.46 -12.17
N ALA A 264 -6.40 -21.33 -11.16
CA ALA A 264 -7.84 -21.19 -11.36
C ALA A 264 -8.20 -19.88 -12.07
N TYR A 265 -7.47 -18.80 -11.79
CA TYR A 265 -7.64 -17.50 -12.46
C TYR A 265 -6.82 -17.35 -13.75
N GLY A 266 -5.94 -18.30 -14.07
CA GLY A 266 -5.08 -18.23 -15.26
C GLY A 266 -4.00 -17.17 -15.22
N VAL A 267 -3.51 -16.85 -14.03
CA VAL A 267 -2.46 -15.84 -13.77
C VAL A 267 -1.21 -16.49 -13.16
N ASN A 268 -0.09 -15.76 -13.11
CA ASN A 268 1.18 -16.24 -12.56
C ASN A 268 1.57 -15.52 -11.25
N SER A 269 0.76 -14.57 -10.82
CA SER A 269 1.00 -13.83 -9.58
C SER A 269 -0.25 -13.08 -9.13
N TYR A 270 -0.31 -12.69 -7.86
CA TYR A 270 -1.34 -11.79 -7.34
C TYR A 270 -1.30 -10.40 -7.98
N ALA A 271 -0.10 -9.91 -8.32
CA ALA A 271 0.02 -8.64 -9.03
C ALA A 271 -0.66 -8.67 -10.40
N GLU A 272 -0.55 -9.79 -11.13
CA GLU A 272 -1.22 -10.00 -12.41
C GLU A 272 -2.74 -10.18 -12.23
N LEU A 273 -3.17 -10.80 -11.14
CA LEU A 273 -4.59 -10.94 -10.79
C LEU A 273 -5.23 -9.59 -10.48
N MET A 274 -4.52 -8.74 -9.71
CA MET A 274 -5.05 -7.46 -9.25
C MET A 274 -5.09 -6.41 -10.35
N ASP A 275 -4.10 -6.37 -11.22
CA ASP A 275 -4.01 -5.45 -12.35
C ASP A 275 -3.25 -6.12 -13.50
N PRO A 276 -3.95 -6.70 -14.47
CA PRO A 276 -3.34 -7.40 -15.61
C PRO A 276 -2.62 -6.45 -16.57
N ASP A 277 -2.98 -5.17 -16.57
CA ASP A 277 -2.36 -4.16 -17.42
C ASP A 277 -1.28 -3.37 -16.66
N PRO A 278 -0.13 -3.12 -17.27
CA PRO A 278 0.87 -2.26 -16.64
C PRO A 278 0.33 -0.83 -16.48
N PRO A 279 0.66 -0.14 -15.37
CA PRO A 279 0.20 1.23 -15.11
C PRO A 279 0.45 2.21 -16.24
N GLN A 280 1.52 2.01 -17.02
CA GLN A 280 1.89 2.84 -18.17
C GLN A 280 0.81 2.90 -19.25
N ASN A 281 -0.11 1.94 -19.30
CA ASN A 281 -1.24 1.91 -20.22
C ASN A 281 -2.47 2.69 -19.71
N SER A 282 -2.37 3.28 -18.53
CA SER A 282 -3.43 4.06 -17.92
C SER A 282 -3.35 5.54 -18.34
N ASP A 283 -4.47 6.16 -18.66
CA ASP A 283 -4.54 7.57 -19.03
C ASP A 283 -4.09 8.52 -17.90
N TRP A 284 -4.22 8.10 -16.67
CA TRP A 284 -3.84 8.90 -15.50
C TRP A 284 -2.42 8.61 -14.99
N TYR A 285 -1.76 7.56 -15.47
CA TYR A 285 -0.38 7.24 -15.11
C TYR A 285 0.58 8.44 -15.16
N PRO A 286 0.53 9.30 -16.20
CA PRO A 286 1.42 10.46 -16.24
C PRO A 286 1.24 11.42 -15.07
N MET A 287 0.07 11.39 -14.41
CA MET A 287 -0.26 12.26 -13.29
C MET A 287 0.06 11.64 -11.94
N TRP A 288 0.31 10.35 -11.89
CA TRP A 288 0.72 9.67 -10.66
C TRP A 288 1.92 10.33 -10.00
N GLN A 289 2.94 10.66 -10.80
CA GLN A 289 4.15 11.37 -10.33
C GLN A 289 3.85 12.76 -9.76
N CYS A 290 2.73 13.33 -10.15
CA CYS A 290 2.29 14.65 -9.72
C CYS A 290 1.34 14.58 -8.52
N ASN A 291 0.93 13.38 -8.09
CA ASN A 291 0.03 13.26 -6.95
C ASN A 291 0.68 13.82 -5.68
N PRO A 292 0.08 14.83 -5.06
CA PRO A 292 0.65 15.48 -3.88
C PRO A 292 0.49 14.65 -2.60
N SER A 293 -0.34 13.59 -2.61
CA SER A 293 -0.65 12.78 -1.41
C SER A 293 0.56 12.04 -0.85
N SER A 294 1.61 11.82 -1.65
CA SER A 294 2.80 11.07 -1.25
C SER A 294 3.89 11.88 -0.55
N GLY A 295 3.70 13.18 -0.30
CA GLY A 295 4.78 14.08 0.12
C GLY A 295 4.57 14.89 1.40
N TRP A 296 3.66 14.49 2.26
CA TRP A 296 3.16 15.31 3.36
C TRP A 296 4.05 15.48 4.59
N TYR A 297 5.20 14.89 4.66
CA TYR A 297 6.00 14.94 5.88
C TYR A 297 7.40 15.47 5.60
N SER A 298 7.57 16.79 5.58
CA SER A 298 8.88 17.39 5.80
C SER A 298 8.86 18.17 7.12
N ASP A 299 9.85 17.96 7.96
CA ASP A 299 10.12 18.77 9.16
C ASP A 299 10.71 20.14 8.79
N GLU A 300 10.71 20.52 7.51
CA GLU A 300 11.14 21.84 7.05
C GLU A 300 10.04 22.88 7.27
N VAL A 301 10.41 24.15 7.16
CA VAL A 301 9.51 25.28 7.37
C VAL A 301 8.27 25.13 6.47
N VAL A 302 7.18 24.71 7.08
CA VAL A 302 5.90 24.47 6.44
C VAL A 302 5.29 25.82 6.06
N SER A 303 4.77 25.95 4.83
CA SER A 303 4.07 27.17 4.44
C SER A 303 2.79 27.35 5.26
N GLU A 304 2.28 28.59 5.33
CA GLU A 304 1.02 28.87 6.05
C GLU A 304 -0.15 28.10 5.42
N GLU A 305 -0.16 27.94 4.11
CA GLU A 305 -1.17 27.18 3.36
C GLU A 305 -1.07 25.69 3.67
N GLU A 306 0.13 25.15 3.73
CA GLU A 306 0.38 23.75 4.10
C GLU A 306 -0.06 23.47 5.52
N LEU A 307 0.27 24.35 6.46
CA LEU A 307 -0.16 24.22 7.84
C LEU A 307 -1.69 24.23 7.97
N LYS A 308 -2.37 25.13 7.29
CA LYS A 308 -3.85 25.18 7.26
C LYS A 308 -4.46 23.90 6.70
N ALA A 309 -3.86 23.33 5.65
CA ALA A 309 -4.34 22.09 5.06
C ALA A 309 -4.09 20.89 5.98
N ALA A 310 -2.95 20.85 6.69
CA ALA A 310 -2.66 19.86 7.71
C ALA A 310 -3.62 19.93 8.90
N GLU A 311 -3.88 21.13 9.43
CA GLU A 311 -4.87 21.34 10.48
C GLU A 311 -6.28 20.92 10.05
N ALA A 312 -6.66 21.23 8.80
CA ALA A 312 -7.92 20.80 8.26
C ALA A 312 -8.02 19.27 8.21
N MET A 313 -6.96 18.58 7.79
CA MET A 313 -6.91 17.12 7.74
C MET A 313 -6.98 16.50 9.13
N MET A 314 -6.30 17.03 10.13
CA MET A 314 -6.41 16.57 11.52
C MET A 314 -7.86 16.66 12.04
N GLY A 315 -8.60 17.70 11.63
CA GLY A 315 -10.01 17.86 11.97
C GLY A 315 -10.94 16.83 11.33
N PHE A 316 -10.51 16.18 10.23
CA PHE A 316 -11.32 15.12 9.59
C PHE A 316 -11.47 13.90 10.49
N GLU A 317 -10.40 13.52 11.15
CA GLU A 317 -10.35 12.29 11.92
C GLU A 317 -11.42 12.26 13.02
N ASP A 318 -11.60 13.35 13.76
CA ASP A 318 -12.62 13.45 14.79
C ASP A 318 -14.05 13.34 14.24
N ILE A 319 -14.29 14.01 13.09
CA ILE A 319 -15.60 13.94 12.43
C ILE A 319 -15.85 12.51 11.94
N GLN A 320 -14.88 11.88 11.32
CA GLN A 320 -15.00 10.54 10.78
C GLN A 320 -15.18 9.49 11.87
N ARG A 321 -14.40 9.53 12.92
CA ARG A 321 -14.55 8.65 14.09
C ARG A 321 -15.97 8.70 14.66
N THR A 322 -16.60 9.88 14.59
CA THR A 322 -17.99 10.07 15.05
C THR A 322 -19.02 9.57 14.04
N TYR A 323 -18.84 9.85 12.76
CA TYR A 323 -19.90 9.67 11.76
C TYR A 323 -19.81 8.35 10.99
N LEU A 324 -18.64 7.86 10.65
CA LEU A 324 -18.53 6.70 9.77
C LEU A 324 -19.11 5.41 10.38
N PRO A 325 -18.85 5.07 11.65
CA PRO A 325 -19.54 3.93 12.26
C PRO A 325 -21.06 4.10 12.28
N ARG A 326 -21.53 5.30 12.54
CA ARG A 326 -22.98 5.61 12.56
C ARG A 326 -23.61 5.46 11.18
N LEU A 327 -22.93 5.91 10.12
CA LEU A 327 -23.38 5.73 8.73
C LEU A 327 -23.54 4.25 8.37
N ILE A 328 -22.62 3.41 8.80
CA ILE A 328 -22.67 1.98 8.52
C ILE A 328 -23.78 1.31 9.34
N MET A 329 -23.94 1.67 10.61
CA MET A 329 -24.86 0.99 11.53
C MET A 329 -26.27 1.56 11.56
N CYS A 330 -26.55 2.73 10.99
CA CYS A 330 -27.88 3.30 11.02
C CYS A 330 -28.90 2.46 10.22
N ALA A 331 -30.17 2.67 10.50
CA ALA A 331 -31.24 2.10 9.66
C ALA A 331 -31.14 2.68 8.23
N PRO A 332 -31.40 1.91 7.16
CA PRO A 332 -31.22 2.35 5.78
C PRO A 332 -31.95 3.67 5.42
N LYS A 333 -33.09 3.92 6.05
CA LYS A 333 -33.87 5.16 5.86
C LYS A 333 -33.18 6.41 6.42
N ASP A 334 -32.26 6.24 7.38
CA ASP A 334 -31.58 7.32 8.09
C ASP A 334 -30.21 7.63 7.47
N PHE A 335 -29.77 6.85 6.49
CA PHE A 335 -28.47 6.99 5.85
C PHE A 335 -28.30 8.34 5.15
N GLU A 336 -29.24 8.71 4.27
CA GLU A 336 -29.12 9.94 3.45
C GLU A 336 -29.06 11.22 4.32
N PRO A 337 -29.95 11.43 5.31
CA PRO A 337 -29.81 12.58 6.20
C PRO A 337 -28.52 12.63 6.98
N LEU A 338 -28.02 11.47 7.42
CA LEU A 338 -26.78 11.38 8.18
C LEU A 338 -25.56 11.62 7.29
N TRP A 339 -25.59 11.14 6.03
CA TRP A 339 -24.56 11.44 5.04
C TRP A 339 -24.49 12.94 4.74
N ASP A 340 -25.62 13.58 4.54
CA ASP A 340 -25.67 15.03 4.29
C ASP A 340 -25.16 15.83 5.49
N GLU A 341 -25.42 15.37 6.70
CA GLU A 341 -24.88 15.97 7.92
C GLU A 341 -23.36 15.80 8.00
N TYR A 342 -22.84 14.60 7.74
CA TYR A 342 -21.41 14.31 7.68
C TYR A 342 -20.71 15.21 6.65
N CYS A 343 -21.20 15.25 5.41
CA CYS A 343 -20.61 16.09 4.36
C CYS A 343 -20.62 17.58 4.74
N ARG A 344 -21.67 18.05 5.39
CA ARG A 344 -21.76 19.44 5.86
C ARG A 344 -20.71 19.74 6.92
N LYS A 345 -20.41 18.78 7.80
CA LYS A 345 -19.36 18.91 8.82
C LYS A 345 -17.94 18.86 8.18
N MET A 346 -17.74 17.99 7.22
CA MET A 346 -16.46 17.84 6.52
C MET A 346 -16.14 19.03 5.60
N LYS A 347 -17.15 19.63 4.97
CA LYS A 347 -17.00 20.63 3.90
C LYS A 347 -16.00 21.77 4.18
N PRO A 348 -15.96 22.39 5.37
CA PRO A 348 -15.00 23.47 5.60
C PRO A 348 -13.55 23.00 5.48
N GLY A 349 -13.26 21.84 6.04
CA GLY A 349 -11.91 21.26 6.00
C GLY A 349 -11.56 20.69 4.62
N THR A 350 -12.46 19.89 4.01
CA THR A 350 -12.17 19.29 2.69
C THR A 350 -11.98 20.35 1.62
N ARG A 351 -12.66 21.50 1.71
CA ARG A 351 -12.42 22.62 0.80
C ARG A 351 -10.99 23.15 0.91
N ILE A 352 -10.51 23.42 2.11
CA ILE A 352 -9.14 23.93 2.33
C ILE A 352 -8.12 22.90 1.84
N TYR A 353 -8.35 21.65 2.18
CA TYR A 353 -7.49 20.55 1.79
C TYR A 353 -7.43 20.37 0.26
N ASN A 354 -8.56 20.29 -0.42
CA ASN A 354 -8.62 20.11 -1.86
C ASN A 354 -8.05 21.32 -2.63
N GLU A 355 -8.29 22.56 -2.16
CA GLU A 355 -7.69 23.76 -2.76
C GLU A 355 -6.15 23.71 -2.68
N TYR A 356 -5.60 23.33 -1.54
CA TYR A 356 -4.15 23.16 -1.36
C TYR A 356 -3.59 22.04 -2.25
N MET A 357 -4.22 20.86 -2.24
CA MET A 357 -3.75 19.70 -3.00
C MET A 357 -3.86 19.94 -4.51
N GLN A 358 -4.90 20.65 -4.98
CA GLN A 358 -5.00 21.07 -6.38
C GLN A 358 -3.86 22.02 -6.77
N GLY A 359 -3.54 22.99 -5.92
CA GLY A 359 -2.40 23.88 -6.13
C GLY A 359 -1.09 23.12 -6.25
N GLN A 360 -0.85 22.15 -5.37
CA GLN A 360 0.33 21.28 -5.43
C GLN A 360 0.38 20.43 -6.71
N LEU A 361 -0.77 19.89 -7.13
CA LEU A 361 -0.89 19.14 -8.38
C LEU A 361 -0.54 20.03 -9.60
N ASP A 362 -1.10 21.22 -9.68
CA ASP A 362 -0.87 22.16 -10.77
C ASP A 362 0.61 22.59 -10.86
N GLU A 363 1.26 22.82 -9.73
CA GLU A 363 2.69 23.13 -9.67
C GLU A 363 3.56 21.97 -10.14
N ARG A 364 3.23 20.75 -9.70
CA ARG A 364 3.96 19.54 -10.11
C ARG A 364 3.80 19.27 -11.61
N ILE A 365 2.59 19.41 -12.14
CA ILE A 365 2.33 19.30 -13.57
C ILE A 365 3.15 20.33 -14.35
N LYS A 366 3.19 21.57 -13.89
CA LYS A 366 3.99 22.63 -14.52
C LYS A 366 5.49 22.32 -14.47
N LYS A 367 5.98 21.76 -13.37
CA LYS A 367 7.40 21.48 -13.14
C LYS A 367 7.89 20.24 -13.90
N PHE A 368 7.10 19.18 -13.87
CA PHE A 368 7.52 17.87 -14.38
C PHE A 368 6.87 17.50 -15.71
N GLY A 369 5.79 18.21 -16.08
CA GLY A 369 4.98 17.91 -17.25
C GLY A 369 4.19 16.61 -17.10
N SER A 370 3.34 16.33 -18.09
CA SER A 370 2.67 15.03 -18.25
C SER A 370 3.66 14.06 -18.91
N ARG A 371 4.74 13.70 -18.24
CA ARG A 371 5.73 12.79 -18.81
C ARG A 371 5.16 11.38 -18.87
N SER A 372 4.68 10.98 -20.03
CA SER A 372 4.67 9.61 -20.46
C SER A 372 6.10 9.20 -20.74
N GLY A 373 6.79 8.56 -19.81
CA GLY A 373 8.10 8.05 -20.12
C GLY A 373 9.02 7.92 -18.92
N TYR A 374 9.01 6.75 -18.37
CA TYR A 374 10.21 6.08 -17.92
C TYR A 374 10.52 4.97 -18.91
#